data_1d3fe96c01187eb664244585852212b8
#
_entry.id   1d3fe96c01187eb664244585852212b8
#
_cell.length_a   1.000
_cell.length_b   1.000
_cell.length_c   1.000
_cell.angle_alpha   90.00
_cell.angle_beta   90.00
_cell.angle_gamma   90.00
#
_symmetry.space_group_name_H-M   'P 1'
#
loop_
_entity.id
_entity.type
_entity.pdbx_description
1 polymer ?
#
loop_
_entity_poly.entity_id
_entity_poly.type
_entity_poly.pdbx_seq_one_letter_code
_entity_poly.pdbx_strand_id
1 'polypeptide(L)'
;MVKIWDKGSSIDKKIEQFTVGDDFIIDQELVQYDCEASIAHAKMLKKIGILSAIEEKHLIEELQKISQEHKEGKFTISIEDEDCHTAIENRLIMSLGDTGSKIHTGRSRNDQVLVALRLYYKSSLSEISSITNQCIEHLQMFGDNNNFDFPGYTHMQKAMPSNIKIWSNAFADSLVDDLKNLKNVKHIIDQNPLGSVAGYPIPLKIDRELTTSE
;
A
#
# COMPACT_ATOMS: atom_id res chain seq x y z
N MET A 1 3.63 11.21 -23.71
CA MET A 1 3.38 11.32 -22.26
C MET A 1 4.22 12.47 -21.76
N VAL A 2 3.64 13.35 -20.95
CA VAL A 2 4.36 14.52 -20.45
C VAL A 2 4.65 14.22 -18.97
N LYS A 3 5.93 14.10 -18.62
CA LYS A 3 6.35 14.00 -17.23
C LYS A 3 6.06 15.34 -16.54
N ILE A 4 5.60 15.33 -15.29
CA ILE A 4 5.21 16.56 -14.55
C ILE A 4 6.34 17.59 -14.50
N TRP A 5 7.59 17.14 -14.53
CA TRP A 5 8.79 17.98 -14.50
C TRP A 5 9.41 18.22 -15.89
N ASP A 6 8.82 17.69 -16.97
CA ASP A 6 9.33 17.83 -18.34
C ASP A 6 9.22 19.29 -18.81
N LYS A 7 10.36 19.86 -19.16
CA LYS A 7 10.48 21.21 -19.73
C LYS A 7 10.67 21.18 -21.25
N GLY A 8 10.36 20.05 -21.90
CA GLY A 8 10.48 19.90 -23.36
C GLY A 8 11.91 19.61 -23.85
N SER A 9 12.83 19.23 -22.96
CA SER A 9 14.18 18.77 -23.34
C SER A 9 14.26 17.25 -23.29
N SER A 10 14.87 16.63 -24.32
CA SER A 10 15.12 15.19 -24.31
C SER A 10 16.13 14.81 -23.22
N ILE A 11 15.78 13.83 -22.40
CA ILE A 11 16.67 13.27 -21.37
C ILE A 11 17.47 12.14 -21.99
N ASP A 12 18.75 12.01 -21.60
CA ASP A 12 19.55 10.84 -21.94
C ASP A 12 18.95 9.58 -21.34
N LYS A 13 18.74 8.56 -22.17
CA LYS A 13 18.09 7.30 -21.73
C LYS A 13 18.82 6.58 -20.58
N LYS A 14 20.14 6.72 -20.48
CA LYS A 14 20.91 6.11 -19.38
C LYS A 14 20.66 6.84 -18.06
N ILE A 15 20.51 8.17 -18.13
CA ILE A 15 20.17 8.98 -16.96
C ILE A 15 18.74 8.65 -16.52
N GLU A 16 17.81 8.54 -17.47
CA GLU A 16 16.44 8.15 -17.20
C GLU A 16 16.36 6.77 -16.50
N GLN A 17 17.03 5.76 -17.05
CA GLN A 17 17.12 4.43 -16.43
C GLN A 17 17.72 4.46 -15.02
N PHE A 18 18.75 5.29 -14.81
CA PHE A 18 19.39 5.43 -13.50
C PHE A 18 18.47 6.10 -12.47
N THR A 19 17.72 7.12 -12.88
CA THR A 19 16.84 7.88 -11.96
C THR A 19 15.53 7.15 -11.65
N VAL A 20 14.98 6.40 -12.61
CA VAL A 20 13.77 5.61 -12.43
C VAL A 20 14.06 4.33 -11.62
N GLY A 21 15.23 3.71 -11.85
CA GLY A 21 15.57 2.46 -11.18
C GLY A 21 14.54 1.37 -11.45
N ASP A 22 14.11 0.69 -10.38
CA ASP A 22 13.12 -0.39 -10.41
C ASP A 22 11.71 0.07 -9.99
N ASP A 23 11.46 1.38 -9.83
CA ASP A 23 10.20 1.91 -9.31
C ASP A 23 9.01 1.48 -10.16
N PHE A 24 9.11 1.49 -11.49
CA PHE A 24 8.04 1.04 -12.39
C PHE A 24 7.67 -0.45 -12.23
N ILE A 25 8.56 -1.27 -11.65
CA ILE A 25 8.33 -2.69 -11.33
C ILE A 25 7.69 -2.81 -9.94
N ILE A 26 8.29 -2.16 -8.94
CA ILE A 26 7.89 -2.28 -7.53
C ILE A 26 6.53 -1.61 -7.30
N ASP A 27 6.29 -0.48 -7.92
CA ASP A 27 5.07 0.31 -7.78
C ASP A 27 3.82 -0.36 -8.37
N GLN A 28 3.96 -1.47 -9.13
CA GLN A 28 2.81 -2.28 -9.52
C GLN A 28 1.95 -2.66 -8.31
N GLU A 29 2.57 -2.91 -7.16
CA GLU A 29 1.90 -3.24 -5.91
C GLU A 29 1.09 -2.06 -5.32
N LEU A 30 1.41 -0.83 -5.72
CA LEU A 30 0.79 0.39 -5.18
C LEU A 30 -0.41 0.89 -5.99
N VAL A 31 -0.60 0.44 -7.24
CA VAL A 31 -1.63 0.96 -8.16
C VAL A 31 -3.03 0.98 -7.53
N GLN A 32 -3.46 -0.11 -6.91
CA GLN A 32 -4.79 -0.19 -6.30
C GLN A 32 -4.94 0.78 -5.12
N TYR A 33 -3.88 0.99 -4.33
CA TYR A 33 -3.90 1.84 -3.14
C TYR A 33 -3.83 3.32 -3.50
N ASP A 34 -3.10 3.68 -4.56
CA ASP A 34 -3.14 5.06 -5.07
C ASP A 34 -4.51 5.38 -5.69
N CYS A 35 -5.13 4.45 -6.40
CA CYS A 35 -6.51 4.61 -6.89
C CYS A 35 -7.49 4.83 -5.73
N GLU A 36 -7.39 4.05 -4.64
CA GLU A 36 -8.23 4.18 -3.43
C GLU A 36 -8.05 5.57 -2.78
N ALA A 37 -6.81 5.95 -2.52
CA ALA A 37 -6.48 7.26 -1.96
C ALA A 37 -6.93 8.41 -2.88
N SER A 38 -6.80 8.25 -4.20
CA SER A 38 -7.22 9.24 -5.19
C SER A 38 -8.75 9.38 -5.27
N ILE A 39 -9.51 8.31 -5.02
CA ILE A 39 -10.97 8.37 -4.90
C ILE A 39 -11.37 9.23 -3.69
N ALA A 40 -10.77 9.00 -2.52
CA ALA A 40 -11.00 9.80 -1.33
C ALA A 40 -10.65 11.29 -1.57
N HIS A 41 -9.55 11.53 -2.27
CA HIS A 41 -9.13 12.88 -2.65
C HIS A 41 -10.11 13.56 -3.62
N ALA A 42 -10.61 12.86 -4.63
CA ALA A 42 -11.62 13.38 -5.56
C ALA A 42 -12.90 13.80 -4.84
N LYS A 43 -13.39 13.01 -3.88
CA LYS A 43 -14.55 13.35 -3.03
C LYS A 43 -14.30 14.62 -2.23
N MET A 44 -13.10 14.76 -1.67
CA MET A 44 -12.69 15.96 -0.94
C MET A 44 -12.63 17.18 -1.87
N LEU A 45 -12.04 17.08 -3.06
CA LEU A 45 -11.97 18.16 -4.04
C LEU A 45 -13.36 18.64 -4.46
N LYS A 46 -14.32 17.73 -4.61
CA LYS A 46 -15.72 18.11 -4.87
C LYS A 46 -16.33 18.83 -3.66
N LYS A 47 -16.09 18.35 -2.43
CA LYS A 47 -16.61 19.02 -1.21
C LYS A 47 -16.14 20.46 -1.09
N ILE A 48 -14.88 20.74 -1.46
CA ILE A 48 -14.32 22.11 -1.43
C ILE A 48 -14.58 22.92 -2.70
N GLY A 49 -15.34 22.39 -3.67
CA GLY A 49 -15.80 23.12 -4.86
C GLY A 49 -14.80 23.18 -6.01
N ILE A 50 -13.73 22.37 -6.00
CA ILE A 50 -12.76 22.26 -7.11
C ILE A 50 -13.32 21.37 -8.23
N LEU A 51 -14.03 20.31 -7.87
CA LEU A 51 -14.73 19.42 -8.80
C LEU A 51 -16.24 19.62 -8.72
N SER A 52 -16.90 19.56 -9.86
CA SER A 52 -18.34 19.34 -9.94
C SER A 52 -18.70 17.89 -9.61
N ALA A 53 -19.98 17.61 -9.33
CA ALA A 53 -20.45 16.25 -9.07
C ALA A 53 -20.25 15.30 -10.29
N ILE A 54 -20.29 15.83 -11.50
CA ILE A 54 -20.08 15.07 -12.74
C ILE A 54 -18.58 14.73 -12.87
N GLU A 55 -17.69 15.66 -12.64
CA GLU A 55 -16.24 15.46 -12.70
C GLU A 55 -15.77 14.45 -11.64
N GLU A 56 -16.24 14.58 -10.40
CA GLU A 56 -16.00 13.60 -9.32
C GLU A 56 -16.41 12.20 -9.77
N LYS A 57 -17.64 12.04 -10.29
CA LYS A 57 -18.14 10.75 -10.74
C LYS A 57 -17.26 10.13 -11.83
N HIS A 58 -16.89 10.89 -12.85
CA HIS A 58 -16.03 10.41 -13.94
C HIS A 58 -14.64 10.01 -13.43
N LEU A 59 -14.05 10.79 -12.52
CA LEU A 59 -12.76 10.44 -11.91
C LEU A 59 -12.84 9.14 -11.11
N ILE A 60 -13.87 8.97 -10.30
CA ILE A 60 -14.06 7.74 -9.50
C ILE A 60 -14.25 6.52 -10.42
N GLU A 61 -15.10 6.63 -11.46
CA GLU A 61 -15.33 5.55 -12.41
C GLU A 61 -14.05 5.14 -13.15
N GLU A 62 -13.23 6.10 -13.61
CA GLU A 62 -11.97 5.78 -14.29
C GLU A 62 -10.91 5.22 -13.31
N LEU A 63 -10.80 5.73 -12.08
CA LEU A 63 -9.91 5.18 -11.06
C LEU A 63 -10.27 3.72 -10.69
N GLN A 64 -11.56 3.42 -10.55
CA GLN A 64 -12.03 2.06 -10.32
C GLN A 64 -11.70 1.14 -11.50
N LYS A 65 -11.85 1.66 -12.72
CA LYS A 65 -11.51 0.94 -13.94
C LYS A 65 -10.00 0.67 -14.03
N ILE A 66 -9.14 1.64 -13.73
CA ILE A 66 -7.68 1.47 -13.67
C ILE A 66 -7.33 0.35 -12.68
N SER A 67 -7.88 0.41 -11.45
CA SER A 67 -7.65 -0.62 -10.44
C SER A 67 -8.10 -2.01 -10.90
N GLN A 68 -9.23 -2.12 -11.60
CA GLN A 68 -9.72 -3.39 -12.14
C GLN A 68 -8.85 -3.89 -13.31
N GLU A 69 -8.51 -3.01 -14.24
CA GLU A 69 -7.64 -3.34 -15.38
C GLU A 69 -6.24 -3.78 -14.89
N HIS A 70 -5.74 -3.18 -13.80
CA HIS A 70 -4.48 -3.60 -13.20
C HIS A 70 -4.55 -5.03 -12.63
N LYS A 71 -5.61 -5.37 -11.89
CA LYS A 71 -5.83 -6.74 -11.38
C LYS A 71 -5.94 -7.78 -12.49
N GLU A 72 -6.40 -7.36 -13.67
CA GLU A 72 -6.52 -8.20 -14.87
C GLU A 72 -5.24 -8.22 -15.73
N GLY A 73 -4.17 -7.52 -15.30
CA GLY A 73 -2.91 -7.42 -16.05
C GLY A 73 -3.01 -6.57 -17.33
N LYS A 74 -4.05 -5.75 -17.47
CA LYS A 74 -4.30 -4.89 -18.64
C LYS A 74 -3.76 -3.46 -18.45
N PHE A 75 -3.57 -3.02 -17.22
CA PHE A 75 -2.91 -1.76 -16.86
C PHE A 75 -1.59 -2.09 -16.19
N THR A 76 -0.50 -1.59 -16.75
CA THR A 76 0.87 -1.77 -16.22
C THR A 76 1.61 -0.45 -16.29
N ILE A 77 2.53 -0.26 -15.37
CA ILE A 77 3.42 0.91 -15.34
C ILE A 77 4.58 0.65 -16.27
N SER A 78 4.87 1.57 -17.18
CA SER A 78 6.03 1.52 -18.07
C SER A 78 7.20 2.32 -17.51
N ILE A 79 8.41 2.09 -18.01
CA ILE A 79 9.59 2.88 -17.60
C ILE A 79 9.43 4.37 -17.94
N GLU A 80 8.66 4.70 -18.98
CA GLU A 80 8.35 6.07 -19.37
C GLU A 80 7.40 6.76 -18.39
N ASP A 81 6.61 5.99 -17.63
CA ASP A 81 5.73 6.52 -16.57
C ASP A 81 6.51 6.80 -15.28
N GLU A 82 7.67 6.17 -15.07
CA GLU A 82 8.53 6.24 -13.89
C GLU A 82 7.92 5.56 -12.65
N ASP A 83 6.71 5.94 -12.23
CA ASP A 83 6.01 5.47 -11.04
C ASP A 83 4.50 5.23 -11.28
N CYS A 84 3.83 4.58 -10.34
CA CYS A 84 2.39 4.32 -10.43
C CYS A 84 1.55 5.59 -10.46
N HIS A 85 1.99 6.62 -9.78
CA HIS A 85 1.27 7.88 -9.66
C HIS A 85 1.22 8.62 -11.00
N THR A 86 2.35 8.67 -11.72
CA THR A 86 2.43 9.24 -13.07
C THR A 86 1.61 8.41 -14.06
N ALA A 87 1.68 7.08 -14.00
CA ALA A 87 0.90 6.19 -14.86
C ALA A 87 -0.61 6.42 -14.71
N ILE A 88 -1.10 6.49 -13.46
CA ILE A 88 -2.51 6.75 -13.15
C ILE A 88 -2.93 8.15 -13.63
N GLU A 89 -2.15 9.18 -13.34
CA GLU A 89 -2.47 10.55 -13.76
C GLU A 89 -2.47 10.69 -15.28
N ASN A 90 -1.50 10.11 -16.00
CA ASN A 90 -1.48 10.07 -17.46
C ASN A 90 -2.73 9.40 -18.02
N ARG A 91 -3.16 8.27 -17.44
CA ARG A 91 -4.36 7.57 -17.85
C ARG A 91 -5.61 8.42 -17.61
N LEU A 92 -5.73 9.10 -16.47
CA LEU A 92 -6.85 10.00 -16.17
C LEU A 92 -6.90 11.18 -17.15
N ILE A 93 -5.75 11.79 -17.48
CA ILE A 93 -5.67 12.88 -18.45
C ILE A 93 -6.06 12.39 -19.86
N MET A 94 -5.56 11.24 -20.27
CA MET A 94 -5.92 10.66 -21.59
C MET A 94 -7.41 10.37 -21.72
N SER A 95 -8.05 9.88 -20.66
CA SER A 95 -9.46 9.50 -20.67
C SER A 95 -10.41 10.67 -20.44
N LEU A 96 -10.04 11.65 -19.62
CA LEU A 96 -10.93 12.69 -19.11
C LEU A 96 -10.47 14.13 -19.41
N GLY A 97 -9.31 14.29 -20.07
CA GLY A 97 -8.76 15.62 -20.40
C GLY A 97 -8.51 16.48 -19.16
N ASP A 98 -8.99 17.72 -19.18
CA ASP A 98 -8.82 18.70 -18.10
C ASP A 98 -9.37 18.21 -16.76
N THR A 99 -10.44 17.42 -16.78
CA THR A 99 -10.98 16.80 -15.55
C THR A 99 -9.96 15.85 -14.92
N GLY A 100 -9.25 15.05 -15.73
CA GLY A 100 -8.19 14.17 -15.25
C GLY A 100 -7.05 14.91 -14.56
N SER A 101 -6.63 16.05 -15.10
CA SER A 101 -5.55 16.86 -14.54
C SER A 101 -5.89 17.48 -13.18
N LYS A 102 -7.16 17.70 -12.88
CA LYS A 102 -7.62 18.28 -11.60
C LYS A 102 -7.34 17.39 -10.40
N ILE A 103 -7.14 16.08 -10.58
CA ILE A 103 -6.91 15.14 -9.48
C ILE A 103 -5.65 15.48 -8.67
N HIS A 104 -4.66 16.11 -9.27
CA HIS A 104 -3.43 16.52 -8.60
C HIS A 104 -3.57 17.80 -7.77
N THR A 105 -4.70 18.50 -7.85
CA THR A 105 -4.93 19.77 -7.13
C THR A 105 -4.79 19.58 -5.63
N GLY A 106 -3.90 20.32 -5.01
CA GLY A 106 -3.69 20.29 -3.56
C GLY A 106 -2.98 19.03 -3.05
N ARG A 107 -2.29 18.30 -3.92
CA ARG A 107 -1.40 17.16 -3.57
C ARG A 107 0.06 17.47 -3.91
N SER A 108 0.92 16.70 -3.30
CA SER A 108 2.32 16.50 -3.68
C SER A 108 2.58 15.02 -3.86
N ARG A 109 3.61 14.64 -4.63
CA ARG A 109 4.09 13.26 -4.64
C ARG A 109 4.40 12.75 -3.24
N ASN A 110 4.87 13.62 -2.34
CA ASN A 110 5.22 13.23 -0.97
C ASN A 110 4.03 12.66 -0.19
N ASP A 111 2.89 13.35 -0.15
CA ASP A 111 1.72 12.85 0.59
C ASP A 111 0.97 11.75 -0.18
N GLN A 112 0.99 11.77 -1.50
CA GLN A 112 0.41 10.75 -2.36
C GLN A 112 1.12 9.40 -2.19
N VAL A 113 2.45 9.35 -2.28
CA VAL A 113 3.24 8.13 -2.06
C VAL A 113 3.02 7.59 -0.65
N LEU A 114 3.06 8.47 0.36
CA LEU A 114 2.93 8.04 1.75
C LEU A 114 1.55 7.44 2.06
N VAL A 115 0.46 7.95 1.50
CA VAL A 115 -0.86 7.36 1.74
C VAL A 115 -1.00 6.01 1.05
N ALA A 116 -0.54 5.88 -0.20
CA ALA A 116 -0.54 4.61 -0.92
C ALA A 116 0.27 3.53 -0.17
N LEU A 117 1.47 3.86 0.30
CA LEU A 117 2.30 2.96 1.11
C LEU A 117 1.62 2.55 2.42
N ARG A 118 0.95 3.47 3.13
CA ARG A 118 0.25 3.14 4.37
C ARG A 118 -0.93 2.20 4.15
N LEU A 119 -1.69 2.39 3.10
CA LEU A 119 -2.77 1.48 2.70
C LEU A 119 -2.22 0.10 2.34
N TYR A 120 -1.16 0.04 1.53
CA TYR A 120 -0.44 -1.19 1.22
C TYR A 120 0.04 -1.91 2.48
N TYR A 121 0.72 -1.21 3.39
CA TYR A 121 1.20 -1.80 4.65
C TYR A 121 0.06 -2.30 5.54
N LYS A 122 -1.06 -1.56 5.64
CA LYS A 122 -2.24 -2.01 6.40
C LYS A 122 -2.79 -3.33 5.85
N SER A 123 -2.88 -3.45 4.53
CA SER A 123 -3.32 -4.66 3.83
C SER A 123 -2.35 -5.81 4.07
N SER A 124 -1.07 -5.62 3.78
CA SER A 124 -0.02 -6.65 3.92
C SER A 124 0.15 -7.13 5.36
N LEU A 125 0.13 -6.23 6.34
CA LEU A 125 0.19 -6.62 7.76
C LEU A 125 -1.07 -7.38 8.21
N SER A 126 -2.22 -7.12 7.59
CA SER A 126 -3.43 -7.89 7.86
C SER A 126 -3.33 -9.32 7.34
N GLU A 127 -2.79 -9.47 6.13
CA GLU A 127 -2.52 -10.78 5.53
C GLU A 127 -1.48 -11.57 6.34
N ILE A 128 -0.34 -10.95 6.68
CA ILE A 128 0.70 -11.55 7.53
C ILE A 128 0.09 -12.00 8.86
N SER A 129 -0.75 -11.18 9.51
CA SER A 129 -1.41 -11.55 10.76
C SER A 129 -2.32 -12.76 10.58
N SER A 130 -3.05 -12.85 9.47
CA SER A 130 -3.91 -13.98 9.15
C SER A 130 -3.12 -15.28 8.96
N ILE A 131 -2.04 -15.23 8.16
CA ILE A 131 -1.18 -16.39 7.91
C ILE A 131 -0.48 -16.84 9.20
N THR A 132 -0.01 -15.88 10.02
CA THR A 132 0.61 -16.19 11.33
C THR A 132 -0.35 -16.90 12.27
N ASN A 133 -1.63 -16.46 12.34
CA ASN A 133 -2.65 -17.18 13.15
C ASN A 133 -2.85 -18.61 12.64
N GLN A 134 -2.94 -18.84 11.33
CA GLN A 134 -3.03 -20.18 10.77
C GLN A 134 -1.81 -21.03 11.12
N CYS A 135 -0.60 -20.45 11.08
CA CYS A 135 0.62 -21.14 11.50
C CYS A 135 0.57 -21.56 12.97
N ILE A 136 0.12 -20.67 13.85
CA ILE A 136 -0.08 -20.96 15.29
C ILE A 136 -1.04 -22.15 15.48
N GLU A 137 -2.21 -22.10 14.84
CA GLU A 137 -3.20 -23.17 14.90
C GLU A 137 -2.63 -24.51 14.43
N HIS A 138 -1.89 -24.52 13.32
CA HIS A 138 -1.25 -25.74 12.80
C HIS A 138 -0.18 -26.30 13.75
N LEU A 139 0.63 -25.44 14.38
CA LEU A 139 1.63 -25.87 15.36
C LEU A 139 0.98 -26.47 16.59
N GLN A 140 -0.12 -25.89 17.08
CA GLN A 140 -0.89 -26.42 18.22
C GLN A 140 -1.53 -27.76 17.86
N MET A 141 -2.20 -27.86 16.71
CA MET A 141 -2.80 -29.11 16.23
C MET A 141 -1.74 -30.19 16.04
N PHE A 142 -0.57 -29.84 15.50
CA PHE A 142 0.55 -30.79 15.34
C PHE A 142 1.00 -31.32 16.71
N GLY A 143 1.14 -30.46 17.72
CA GLY A 143 1.50 -30.85 19.07
C GLY A 143 0.47 -31.76 19.72
N ASP A 144 -0.84 -31.45 19.54
CA ASP A 144 -1.93 -32.24 20.09
C ASP A 144 -2.05 -33.63 19.45
N ASN A 145 -1.88 -33.74 18.13
CA ASN A 145 -1.99 -34.99 17.39
C ASN A 145 -0.76 -35.90 17.55
N ASN A 146 0.39 -35.33 17.96
CA ASN A 146 1.68 -36.04 18.05
C ASN A 146 2.30 -35.93 19.45
N ASN A 147 1.49 -35.94 20.49
CA ASN A 147 1.95 -35.74 21.88
C ASN A 147 2.72 -36.96 22.40
N PHE A 148 3.93 -37.19 21.92
CA PHE A 148 4.83 -38.26 22.37
C PHE A 148 5.91 -37.69 23.27
N ASP A 149 6.21 -38.41 24.34
CA ASP A 149 7.34 -38.10 25.21
C ASP A 149 8.65 -38.54 24.55
N PHE A 150 9.68 -37.70 24.67
CA PHE A 150 11.03 -38.03 24.23
C PHE A 150 12.09 -37.42 25.18
N PRO A 151 13.30 -37.98 25.25
CA PRO A 151 14.37 -37.39 26.01
C PRO A 151 14.86 -36.13 25.32
N GLY A 152 14.83 -34.99 26.03
CA GLY A 152 15.49 -33.77 25.57
C GLY A 152 17.01 -33.95 25.57
N TYR A 153 17.68 -33.19 24.69
CA TYR A 153 19.15 -33.18 24.59
C TYR A 153 19.66 -31.75 24.63
N THR A 154 20.77 -31.53 25.32
CA THR A 154 21.57 -30.32 25.23
C THR A 154 23.03 -30.70 25.00
N HIS A 155 23.69 -30.01 24.07
CA HIS A 155 25.09 -30.28 23.72
C HIS A 155 25.38 -31.79 23.46
N MET A 156 24.46 -32.45 22.75
CA MET A 156 24.51 -33.89 22.43
C MET A 156 24.42 -34.84 23.63
N GLN A 157 24.10 -34.32 24.84
CA GLN A 157 23.90 -35.10 26.06
C GLN A 157 22.42 -35.19 26.40
N LYS A 158 21.97 -36.33 26.96
CA LYS A 158 20.61 -36.46 27.51
C LYS A 158 20.37 -35.44 28.61
N ALA A 159 19.24 -34.79 28.53
CA ALA A 159 18.80 -33.79 29.51
C ALA A 159 17.42 -34.16 30.07
N MET A 160 16.51 -33.20 30.20
CA MET A 160 15.18 -33.44 30.78
C MET A 160 14.23 -34.14 29.81
N PRO A 161 13.23 -34.89 30.28
CA PRO A 161 12.13 -35.35 29.45
C PRO A 161 11.37 -34.18 28.82
N SER A 162 10.96 -34.33 27.58
CA SER A 162 10.15 -33.36 26.86
C SER A 162 9.09 -34.11 26.03
N ASN A 163 8.21 -33.38 25.35
CA ASN A 163 7.27 -33.94 24.41
C ASN A 163 7.05 -33.00 23.22
N ILE A 164 6.45 -33.51 22.16
CA ILE A 164 6.21 -32.76 20.92
C ILE A 164 5.29 -31.56 21.17
N LYS A 165 4.29 -31.67 22.05
CA LYS A 165 3.37 -30.60 22.36
C LYS A 165 4.08 -29.39 23.01
N ILE A 166 4.97 -29.65 23.98
CA ILE A 166 5.78 -28.59 24.61
C ILE A 166 6.65 -27.93 23.55
N TRP A 167 7.29 -28.72 22.70
CA TRP A 167 8.20 -28.22 21.65
C TRP A 167 7.47 -27.37 20.62
N SER A 168 6.33 -27.81 20.08
CA SER A 168 5.57 -27.08 19.07
C SER A 168 4.90 -25.83 19.64
N ASN A 169 4.35 -25.90 20.87
CA ASN A 169 3.72 -24.76 21.51
C ASN A 169 4.72 -23.63 21.82
N ALA A 170 5.99 -23.95 22.09
CA ALA A 170 7.01 -22.91 22.28
C ALA A 170 7.17 -22.01 21.04
N PHE A 171 7.06 -22.56 19.83
CA PHE A 171 7.04 -21.76 18.58
C PHE A 171 5.72 -21.00 18.43
N ALA A 172 4.60 -21.64 18.71
CA ALA A 172 3.28 -20.99 18.66
C ALA A 172 3.23 -19.77 19.59
N ASP A 173 3.72 -19.89 20.82
CA ASP A 173 3.75 -18.79 21.80
C ASP A 173 4.65 -17.63 21.33
N SER A 174 5.80 -17.92 20.71
CA SER A 174 6.64 -16.88 20.10
C SER A 174 5.90 -16.11 19.01
N LEU A 175 5.17 -16.81 18.13
CA LEU A 175 4.37 -16.17 17.07
C LEU A 175 3.21 -15.33 17.64
N VAL A 176 2.63 -15.73 18.78
CA VAL A 176 1.63 -14.90 19.49
C VAL A 176 2.23 -13.57 19.96
N ASP A 177 3.47 -13.57 20.42
CA ASP A 177 4.16 -12.32 20.78
C ASP A 177 4.45 -11.46 19.54
N ASP A 178 4.82 -12.05 18.41
CA ASP A 178 5.00 -11.34 17.15
C ASP A 178 3.69 -10.69 16.66
N LEU A 179 2.55 -11.37 16.81
CA LEU A 179 1.23 -10.79 16.50
C LEU A 179 0.91 -9.54 17.34
N LYS A 180 1.33 -9.49 18.60
CA LYS A 180 1.19 -8.29 19.43
C LYS A 180 2.00 -7.14 18.86
N ASN A 181 3.23 -7.40 18.40
CA ASN A 181 4.07 -6.40 17.76
C ASN A 181 3.46 -5.91 16.44
N LEU A 182 2.95 -6.81 15.60
CA LEU A 182 2.24 -6.44 14.36
C LEU A 182 1.04 -5.54 14.63
N LYS A 183 0.24 -5.84 15.67
CA LYS A 183 -0.89 -5.00 16.07
C LYS A 183 -0.44 -3.58 16.45
N ASN A 184 0.65 -3.45 17.19
CA ASN A 184 1.21 -2.15 17.57
C ASN A 184 1.69 -1.37 16.34
N VAL A 185 2.39 -2.03 15.41
CA VAL A 185 2.84 -1.41 14.16
C VAL A 185 1.65 -0.93 13.33
N LYS A 186 0.60 -1.77 13.17
CA LYS A 186 -0.63 -1.37 12.48
C LYS A 186 -1.26 -0.10 13.08
N HIS A 187 -1.28 0.02 14.39
CA HIS A 187 -1.79 1.23 15.06
C HIS A 187 -0.93 2.47 14.75
N ILE A 188 0.40 2.31 14.76
CA ILE A 188 1.33 3.43 14.49
C ILE A 188 1.21 3.94 13.05
N ILE A 189 1.06 3.03 12.07
CA ILE A 189 0.98 3.41 10.66
C ILE A 189 -0.42 3.90 10.24
N ASP A 190 -1.43 3.71 11.08
CA ASP A 190 -2.82 4.11 10.79
C ASP A 190 -3.02 5.61 10.95
N GLN A 191 -2.38 6.36 10.05
CA GLN A 191 -2.40 7.82 9.98
C GLN A 191 -2.55 8.24 8.53
N ASN A 192 -3.37 9.25 8.28
CA ASN A 192 -3.57 9.79 6.94
C ASN A 192 -2.61 10.95 6.65
N PRO A 193 -1.60 10.79 5.77
CA PRO A 193 -0.73 11.88 5.34
C PRO A 193 -1.37 12.79 4.29
N LEU A 194 -2.45 12.35 3.61
CA LEU A 194 -3.05 13.08 2.51
C LEU A 194 -3.52 14.47 2.95
N GLY A 195 -3.15 15.50 2.18
CA GLY A 195 -3.38 16.89 2.50
C GLY A 195 -2.26 17.58 3.29
N SER A 196 -1.15 16.85 3.61
CA SER A 196 0.08 17.49 4.09
C SER A 196 0.90 18.11 2.96
N VAL A 197 0.56 17.78 1.71
CA VAL A 197 1.22 18.26 0.50
C VAL A 197 2.74 17.98 0.57
N ALA A 198 3.57 18.99 0.35
CA ALA A 198 5.03 18.88 0.50
C ALA A 198 5.53 19.28 1.91
N GLY A 199 4.64 19.20 2.94
CA GLY A 199 4.95 19.59 4.31
C GLY A 199 4.72 21.06 4.60
N TYR A 200 4.05 21.78 3.69
CA TYR A 200 3.73 23.21 3.83
C TYR A 200 2.22 23.42 3.64
N PRO A 201 1.62 24.41 4.37
CA PRO A 201 0.23 24.77 4.18
C PRO A 201 0.02 25.35 2.76
N ILE A 202 -1.15 25.05 2.19
CA ILE A 202 -1.59 25.61 0.90
C ILE A 202 -2.86 26.44 1.10
N PRO A 203 -3.17 27.40 0.23
CA PRO A 203 -4.32 28.29 0.36
C PRO A 203 -5.64 27.64 -0.10
N LEU A 204 -5.81 26.34 0.20
CA LEU A 204 -7.02 25.58 -0.06
C LEU A 204 -7.57 25.03 1.25
N LYS A 205 -8.89 25.00 1.40
CA LYS A 205 -9.57 24.45 2.58
C LYS A 205 -9.69 22.92 2.45
N ILE A 206 -8.55 22.23 2.41
CA ILE A 206 -8.49 20.76 2.33
C ILE A 206 -9.18 20.16 3.56
N ASP A 207 -10.11 19.25 3.34
CA ASP A 207 -10.81 18.50 4.38
C ASP A 207 -10.13 17.15 4.62
N ARG A 208 -9.19 17.15 5.58
CA ARG A 208 -8.42 15.95 5.95
C ARG A 208 -9.25 14.94 6.74
N GLU A 209 -10.29 15.38 7.45
CA GLU A 209 -11.19 14.48 8.17
C GLU A 209 -12.00 13.65 7.19
N LEU A 210 -12.50 14.27 6.12
CA LEU A 210 -13.19 13.55 5.05
C LEU A 210 -12.29 12.51 4.41
N THR A 211 -11.07 12.87 3.98
CA THR A 211 -10.16 11.90 3.34
C THR A 211 -9.68 10.80 4.29
N THR A 212 -9.78 10.99 5.60
CA THR A 212 -9.47 9.96 6.59
C THR A 212 -10.63 8.98 6.80
N SER A 213 -11.87 9.46 6.62
CA SER A 213 -13.07 8.65 6.82
C SER A 213 -13.48 7.82 5.61
N GLU A 214 -12.98 8.18 4.42
CA GLU A 214 -13.20 7.49 3.15
C GLU A 214 -12.21 6.35 2.95
#